data_d9a9960ebc73bc9f04ec5d7f9bf5631b
#
_entry.id   d9a9960ebc73bc9f04ec5d7f9bf5631b
#
_cell.length_a   1.000
_cell.length_b   1.000
_cell.length_c   1.000
_cell.angle_alpha   90.00
_cell.angle_beta   90.00
_cell.angle_gamma   90.00
#
_symmetry.space_group_name_H-M   'P 1'
#
loop_
_entity.id
_entity.type
_entity.pdbx_description
1 polymer ?
#
loop_
_entity_poly.entity_id
_entity_poly.type
_entity_poly.pdbx_seq_one_letter_code
_entity_poly.pdbx_strand_id
1 'polypeptide(L)'
;LANDIDHLLDLIETKVPQKNVFVVFASGGGTGSGISPYLLNILVEKFSTDEDGELSANPAKLFSAITILPSDSEPLQPAINSYSCCKEILDIENLGTVFFIDNNSMEDKMKINKVFVNELDTVLSIPALHKSVKGNVDKAEIKKVIFETHGMGKILCRPRERGTAECIIHDL
;
A
#
# COMPACT_ATOMS: atom_id res chain seq x y z
N LEU A 1 -16.86 5.28 18.81
CA LEU A 1 -16.09 4.53 17.80
C LEU A 1 -16.93 4.28 16.54
N ALA A 2 -18.15 3.70 16.64
CA ALA A 2 -18.98 3.45 15.45
C ALA A 2 -19.31 4.76 14.70
N ASN A 3 -19.80 5.78 15.40
CA ASN A 3 -20.10 7.10 14.80
C ASN A 3 -18.87 7.76 14.17
N ASP A 4 -17.66 7.53 14.69
CA ASP A 4 -16.43 8.10 14.14
C ASP A 4 -16.02 7.39 12.85
N ILE A 5 -16.30 6.09 12.76
CA ILE A 5 -16.06 5.29 11.54
C ILE A 5 -17.03 5.72 10.45
N ASP A 6 -18.32 5.81 10.74
CA ASP A 6 -19.32 6.24 9.77
C ASP A 6 -19.00 7.64 9.22
N HIS A 7 -18.57 8.56 10.09
CA HIS A 7 -18.11 9.88 9.66
C HIS A 7 -16.86 9.83 8.77
N LEU A 8 -15.90 8.97 9.10
CA LEU A 8 -14.70 8.77 8.26
C LEU A 8 -15.06 8.19 6.88
N LEU A 9 -15.95 7.21 6.83
CA LEU A 9 -16.43 6.63 5.59
C LEU A 9 -17.12 7.68 4.70
N ASP A 10 -17.98 8.52 5.28
CA ASP A 10 -18.62 9.64 4.58
C ASP A 10 -17.58 10.65 4.05
N LEU A 11 -16.58 10.98 4.86
CA LEU A 11 -15.47 11.85 4.41
C LEU A 11 -14.70 11.25 3.24
N ILE A 12 -14.39 9.96 3.28
CA ILE A 12 -13.68 9.28 2.19
C ILE A 12 -14.55 9.25 0.93
N GLU A 13 -15.84 9.00 1.06
CA GLU A 13 -16.78 8.98 -0.05
C GLU A 13 -16.93 10.36 -0.69
N THR A 14 -17.09 11.40 0.11
CA THR A 14 -17.44 12.75 -0.37
C THR A 14 -16.24 13.64 -0.68
N LYS A 15 -15.09 13.45 0.02
CA LYS A 15 -13.92 14.33 -0.07
C LYS A 15 -12.73 13.74 -0.79
N VAL A 16 -12.69 12.42 -1.00
CA VAL A 16 -11.59 11.75 -1.71
C VAL A 16 -12.09 11.33 -3.10
N PRO A 17 -11.86 12.15 -4.15
CA PRO A 17 -12.35 11.82 -5.50
C PRO A 17 -11.54 10.69 -6.17
N GLN A 18 -10.37 10.34 -5.64
CA GLN A 18 -9.51 9.32 -6.21
C GLN A 18 -10.11 7.94 -6.00
N LYS A 19 -10.04 7.11 -7.05
CA LYS A 19 -10.47 5.70 -7.00
C LYS A 19 -9.42 4.80 -6.34
N ASN A 20 -8.14 5.13 -6.47
CA ASN A 20 -7.03 4.34 -5.92
C ASN A 20 -6.43 5.07 -4.71
N VAL A 21 -6.42 4.42 -3.57
CA VAL A 21 -6.09 5.03 -2.29
C VAL A 21 -5.03 4.19 -1.56
N PHE A 22 -3.96 4.82 -1.11
CA PHE A 22 -3.00 4.22 -0.19
C PHE A 22 -3.34 4.59 1.25
N VAL A 23 -3.39 3.59 2.12
CA VAL A 23 -3.47 3.79 3.57
C VAL A 23 -2.09 3.58 4.17
N VAL A 24 -1.54 4.63 4.78
CA VAL A 24 -0.17 4.65 5.30
C VAL A 24 -0.20 4.67 6.83
N PHE A 25 0.51 3.75 7.48
CA PHE A 25 0.56 3.67 8.94
C PHE A 25 1.81 2.95 9.43
N ALA A 26 2.12 3.10 10.73
CA ALA A 26 3.19 2.39 11.40
C ALA A 26 2.61 1.18 12.15
N SER A 27 3.16 -0.01 11.90
CA SER A 27 2.69 -1.26 12.50
C SER A 27 3.23 -1.54 13.91
N GLY A 28 4.29 -0.86 14.35
CA GLY A 28 4.88 -1.08 15.68
C GLY A 28 4.13 -0.40 16.82
N GLY A 29 3.43 0.71 16.56
CA GLY A 29 2.68 1.45 17.56
C GLY A 29 1.30 0.84 17.85
N GLY A 30 0.79 0.99 19.08
CA GLY A 30 -0.50 0.42 19.49
C GLY A 30 -1.69 0.91 18.65
N THR A 31 -1.75 2.20 18.30
CA THR A 31 -2.83 2.76 17.49
C THR A 31 -2.76 2.25 16.05
N GLY A 32 -1.60 2.36 15.39
CA GLY A 32 -1.44 1.94 14.00
C GLY A 32 -1.66 0.45 13.83
N SER A 33 -1.09 -0.38 14.70
CA SER A 33 -1.23 -1.83 14.63
C SER A 33 -2.63 -2.34 14.96
N GLY A 34 -3.34 -1.67 15.88
CA GLY A 34 -4.66 -2.13 16.32
C GLY A 34 -5.84 -1.63 15.49
N ILE A 35 -5.74 -0.40 14.96
CA ILE A 35 -6.87 0.21 14.22
C ILE A 35 -6.76 -0.02 12.71
N SER A 36 -5.54 -0.01 12.16
CA SER A 36 -5.37 0.00 10.70
C SER A 36 -5.89 -1.26 10.00
N PRO A 37 -5.67 -2.49 10.49
CA PRO A 37 -6.25 -3.68 9.87
C PRO A 37 -7.77 -3.64 9.85
N TYR A 38 -8.38 -3.29 10.98
CA TYR A 38 -9.83 -3.16 11.10
C TYR A 38 -10.41 -2.10 10.15
N LEU A 39 -9.77 -0.93 10.09
CA LEU A 39 -10.19 0.14 9.20
C LEU A 39 -10.04 -0.27 7.72
N LEU A 40 -8.93 -0.88 7.34
CA LEU A 40 -8.70 -1.38 5.98
C LEU A 40 -9.77 -2.38 5.57
N ASN A 41 -10.13 -3.33 6.45
CA ASN A 41 -11.18 -4.29 6.17
C ASN A 41 -12.52 -3.59 5.86
N ILE A 42 -12.95 -2.66 6.72
CA ILE A 42 -14.19 -1.88 6.52
C ILE A 42 -14.14 -1.07 5.22
N LEU A 43 -13.01 -0.47 4.89
CA LEU A 43 -12.85 0.31 3.65
C LEU A 43 -12.96 -0.57 2.41
N VAL A 44 -12.33 -1.74 2.43
CA VAL A 44 -12.41 -2.71 1.34
C VAL A 44 -13.83 -3.23 1.19
N GLU A 45 -14.46 -3.69 2.27
CA GLU A 45 -15.85 -4.15 2.26
C GLU A 45 -16.81 -3.09 1.71
N LYS A 46 -16.69 -1.84 2.14
CA LYS A 46 -17.61 -0.78 1.72
C LYS A 46 -17.42 -0.32 0.28
N PHE A 47 -16.19 -0.23 -0.20
CA PHE A 47 -15.90 0.49 -1.44
C PHE A 47 -15.35 -0.37 -2.57
N SER A 48 -14.83 -1.56 -2.25
CA SER A 48 -14.16 -2.41 -3.22
C SER A 48 -14.96 -3.65 -3.58
N THR A 49 -15.81 -4.16 -2.66
CA THR A 49 -16.55 -5.40 -2.87
C THR A 49 -17.99 -5.17 -3.35
N ASP A 50 -18.60 -6.22 -3.88
CA ASP A 50 -20.02 -6.30 -4.21
C ASP A 50 -20.84 -6.91 -3.05
N GLU A 51 -22.12 -7.21 -3.31
CA GLU A 51 -23.04 -7.79 -2.31
C GLU A 51 -22.63 -9.20 -1.85
N ASP A 52 -21.88 -9.92 -2.68
CA ASP A 52 -21.40 -11.28 -2.39
C ASP A 52 -20.04 -11.26 -1.65
N GLY A 53 -19.44 -10.08 -1.45
CA GLY A 53 -18.14 -9.90 -0.80
C GLY A 53 -16.93 -10.08 -1.75
N GLU A 54 -17.18 -10.32 -3.03
CA GLU A 54 -16.13 -10.44 -4.03
C GLU A 54 -15.68 -9.08 -4.56
N LEU A 55 -14.51 -9.02 -5.18
CA LEU A 55 -14.05 -7.78 -5.79
C LEU A 55 -15.03 -7.32 -6.88
N SER A 56 -15.62 -6.17 -6.68
CA SER A 56 -16.59 -5.60 -7.62
C SER A 56 -15.97 -5.39 -8.99
N ALA A 57 -16.73 -5.71 -10.05
CA ALA A 57 -16.33 -5.42 -11.43
C ALA A 57 -16.13 -3.91 -11.71
N ASN A 58 -16.76 -3.05 -10.90
CA ASN A 58 -16.59 -1.59 -10.98
C ASN A 58 -16.54 -0.99 -9.57
N PRO A 59 -15.47 -1.20 -8.81
CA PRO A 59 -15.35 -0.75 -7.44
C PRO A 59 -15.40 0.79 -7.36
N ALA A 60 -16.04 1.30 -6.33
CA ALA A 60 -16.07 2.74 -6.06
C ALA A 60 -14.65 3.24 -5.71
N LYS A 61 -13.91 2.47 -4.92
CA LYS A 61 -12.50 2.70 -4.61
C LYS A 61 -11.76 1.37 -4.46
N LEU A 62 -10.43 1.44 -4.65
CA LEU A 62 -9.50 0.34 -4.38
C LEU A 62 -8.44 0.82 -3.40
N PHE A 63 -8.04 -0.04 -2.50
CA PHE A 63 -7.10 0.27 -1.43
C PHE A 63 -5.86 -0.60 -1.50
N SER A 64 -4.71 0.01 -1.20
CA SER A 64 -3.44 -0.65 -0.93
C SER A 64 -2.87 -0.13 0.38
N ALA A 65 -2.05 -0.90 1.04
CA ALA A 65 -1.44 -0.51 2.29
C ALA A 65 0.06 -0.21 2.13
N ILE A 66 0.53 0.79 2.88
CA ILE A 66 1.96 1.05 3.08
C ILE A 66 2.20 1.01 4.58
N THR A 67 2.88 -0.01 5.05
CA THR A 67 3.16 -0.17 6.48
C THR A 67 4.63 0.08 6.79
N ILE A 68 4.87 0.87 7.83
CA ILE A 68 6.21 1.18 8.33
C ILE A 68 6.52 0.21 9.45
N LEU A 69 7.56 -0.63 9.24
CA LEU A 69 8.01 -1.60 10.22
C LEU A 69 8.83 -0.93 11.33
N PRO A 70 8.77 -1.44 12.57
CA PRO A 70 9.59 -0.94 13.66
C PRO A 70 11.09 -1.21 13.41
N SER A 71 11.95 -0.46 14.09
CA SER A 71 13.40 -0.70 14.09
C SER A 71 13.78 -1.80 15.07
N ASP A 72 14.80 -2.60 14.72
CA ASP A 72 15.40 -3.62 15.62
C ASP A 72 15.98 -3.01 16.91
N SER A 73 16.25 -1.69 16.92
CA SER A 73 16.67 -0.96 18.10
C SER A 73 15.51 -0.63 19.07
N GLU A 74 14.26 -0.85 18.66
CA GLU A 74 13.10 -0.62 19.50
C GLU A 74 12.86 -1.81 20.46
N PRO A 75 12.11 -1.62 21.58
CA PRO A 75 11.72 -2.71 22.47
C PRO A 75 10.95 -3.82 21.73
N LEU A 76 10.84 -5.00 22.36
CA LEU A 76 10.16 -6.15 21.74
C LEU A 76 8.68 -5.91 21.38
N GLN A 77 7.98 -5.08 22.17
CA GLN A 77 6.54 -4.87 21.98
C GLN A 77 6.16 -4.31 20.60
N PRO A 78 6.86 -3.32 20.01
CA PRO A 78 6.66 -2.91 18.62
C PRO A 78 6.78 -4.04 17.60
N ALA A 79 7.72 -4.95 17.77
CA ALA A 79 7.87 -6.10 16.87
C ALA A 79 6.68 -7.06 16.97
N ILE A 80 6.19 -7.33 18.19
CA ILE A 80 5.00 -8.17 18.42
C ILE A 80 3.76 -7.51 17.79
N ASN A 81 3.57 -6.22 18.02
CA ASN A 81 2.47 -5.45 17.43
C ASN A 81 2.51 -5.51 15.90
N SER A 82 3.70 -5.31 15.34
CA SER A 82 3.91 -5.34 13.88
C SER A 82 3.60 -6.71 13.29
N TYR A 83 4.04 -7.79 13.93
CA TYR A 83 3.75 -9.15 13.48
C TYR A 83 2.24 -9.42 13.45
N SER A 84 1.52 -9.12 14.53
CA SER A 84 0.06 -9.30 14.60
C SER A 84 -0.66 -8.46 13.55
N CYS A 85 -0.28 -7.19 13.42
CA CYS A 85 -0.83 -6.27 12.43
C CYS A 85 -0.63 -6.75 11.00
N CYS A 86 0.58 -7.18 10.64
CA CYS A 86 0.88 -7.69 9.30
C CYS A 86 0.08 -8.96 8.99
N LYS A 87 -0.07 -9.86 9.96
CA LYS A 87 -0.90 -11.05 9.81
C LYS A 87 -2.35 -10.69 9.51
N GLU A 88 -2.94 -9.80 10.31
CA GLU A 88 -4.34 -9.36 10.11
C GLU A 88 -4.54 -8.68 8.75
N ILE A 89 -3.58 -7.86 8.30
CA ILE A 89 -3.67 -7.18 7.00
C ILE A 89 -3.62 -8.18 5.83
N LEU A 90 -2.79 -9.20 5.94
CA LEU A 90 -2.66 -10.21 4.89
C LEU A 90 -3.88 -11.14 4.81
N ASP A 91 -4.68 -11.20 5.86
CA ASP A 91 -5.95 -11.93 5.88
C ASP A 91 -7.13 -11.11 5.26
N ILE A 92 -6.93 -9.82 4.89
CA ILE A 92 -7.96 -8.98 4.28
C ILE A 92 -8.08 -9.32 2.80
N GLU A 93 -9.12 -10.02 2.43
CA GLU A 93 -9.46 -10.30 1.03
C GLU A 93 -9.72 -9.01 0.24
N ASN A 94 -9.41 -9.01 -1.05
CA ASN A 94 -9.60 -7.87 -1.96
C ASN A 94 -8.85 -6.56 -1.58
N LEU A 95 -7.97 -6.60 -0.60
CA LEU A 95 -6.96 -5.56 -0.40
C LEU A 95 -5.91 -5.70 -1.50
N GLY A 96 -5.48 -4.59 -2.08
CA GLY A 96 -4.36 -4.57 -3.01
C GLY A 96 -3.01 -4.88 -2.35
N THR A 97 -1.93 -4.61 -3.04
CA THR A 97 -0.58 -4.89 -2.57
C THR A 97 -0.25 -4.15 -1.27
N VAL A 98 0.36 -4.85 -0.34
CA VAL A 98 0.88 -4.31 0.92
C VAL A 98 2.37 -4.04 0.77
N PHE A 99 2.77 -2.78 0.84
CA PHE A 99 4.18 -2.36 0.80
C PHE A 99 4.74 -2.17 2.19
N PHE A 100 6.01 -2.54 2.35
CA PHE A 100 6.73 -2.41 3.62
C PHE A 100 7.85 -1.38 3.51
N ILE A 101 7.89 -0.46 4.47
CA ILE A 101 9.02 0.44 4.70
C ILE A 101 9.79 -0.11 5.90
N ASP A 102 11.01 -0.61 5.64
CA ASP A 102 11.87 -1.17 6.67
C ASP A 102 12.75 -0.08 7.30
N ASN A 103 12.48 0.24 8.56
CA ASN A 103 13.24 1.22 9.33
C ASN A 103 14.66 0.76 9.68
N ASN A 104 15.04 -0.49 9.36
CA ASN A 104 16.40 -1.00 9.54
C ASN A 104 17.27 -0.84 8.29
N SER A 105 16.67 -0.47 7.15
CA SER A 105 17.39 -0.38 5.87
C SER A 105 18.45 0.73 5.82
N MET A 106 18.32 1.77 6.66
CA MET A 106 19.27 2.89 6.79
C MET A 106 19.15 3.50 8.19
N GLU A 107 20.21 4.19 8.65
CA GLU A 107 20.20 4.92 9.93
C GLU A 107 19.21 6.11 9.92
N ASP A 108 19.13 6.83 8.81
CA ASP A 108 18.24 7.99 8.66
C ASP A 108 16.85 7.57 8.15
N LYS A 109 15.90 7.49 9.08
CA LYS A 109 14.50 7.14 8.79
C LYS A 109 13.83 8.09 7.78
N MET A 110 14.16 9.36 7.79
CA MET A 110 13.63 10.33 6.82
C MET A 110 14.14 10.05 5.42
N LYS A 111 15.38 9.58 5.30
CA LYS A 111 15.95 9.17 4.02
C LYS A 111 15.28 7.90 3.49
N ILE A 112 14.97 6.93 4.34
CA ILE A 112 14.20 5.73 3.98
C ILE A 112 12.88 6.13 3.35
N ASN A 113 12.10 6.96 4.04
CA ASN A 113 10.80 7.41 3.55
C ASN A 113 10.92 8.15 2.21
N LYS A 114 11.93 9.00 2.05
CA LYS A 114 12.16 9.72 0.79
C LYS A 114 12.52 8.78 -0.36
N VAL A 115 13.35 7.78 -0.12
CA VAL A 115 13.70 6.76 -1.12
C VAL A 115 12.45 6.02 -1.54
N PHE A 116 11.65 5.52 -0.59
CA PHE A 116 10.42 4.80 -0.89
C PHE A 116 9.43 5.64 -1.72
N VAL A 117 9.19 6.89 -1.31
CA VAL A 117 8.28 7.79 -2.04
C VAL A 117 8.76 8.04 -3.46
N ASN A 118 10.06 8.24 -3.68
CA ASN A 118 10.63 8.44 -5.02
C ASN A 118 10.49 7.17 -5.87
N GLU A 119 10.69 6.00 -5.30
CA GLU A 119 10.52 4.72 -6.00
C GLU A 119 9.06 4.49 -6.38
N LEU A 120 8.13 4.74 -5.45
CA LEU A 120 6.69 4.64 -5.71
C LEU A 120 6.26 5.65 -6.81
N ASP A 121 6.70 6.90 -6.72
CA ASP A 121 6.42 7.92 -7.75
C ASP A 121 6.95 7.50 -9.11
N THR A 122 8.16 6.93 -9.15
CA THR A 122 8.74 6.40 -10.39
C THR A 122 7.87 5.32 -11.01
N VAL A 123 7.40 4.34 -10.22
CA VAL A 123 6.51 3.27 -10.71
C VAL A 123 5.19 3.83 -11.22
N LEU A 124 4.56 4.72 -10.46
CA LEU A 124 3.28 5.33 -10.84
C LEU A 124 3.39 6.22 -12.10
N SER A 125 4.57 6.76 -12.34
CA SER A 125 4.86 7.63 -13.49
C SER A 125 5.25 6.87 -14.77
N ILE A 126 5.54 5.57 -14.70
CA ILE A 126 5.95 4.75 -15.85
C ILE A 126 5.02 4.94 -17.06
N PRO A 127 3.69 4.86 -16.93
CA PRO A 127 2.79 4.98 -18.08
C PRO A 127 2.82 6.34 -18.76
N ALA A 128 3.24 7.39 -18.05
CA ALA A 128 3.28 8.76 -18.56
C ALA A 128 4.64 9.11 -19.17
N LEU A 129 5.73 8.58 -18.61
CA LEU A 129 7.09 9.01 -18.91
C LEU A 129 7.85 8.05 -19.82
N HIS A 130 7.50 6.77 -19.84
CA HIS A 130 8.28 5.73 -20.51
C HIS A 130 7.52 5.13 -21.71
N LYS A 131 7.94 5.53 -22.92
CA LYS A 131 7.60 4.81 -24.16
C LYS A 131 8.68 3.76 -24.40
N SER A 132 8.37 2.50 -24.15
CA SER A 132 9.29 1.38 -24.43
C SER A 132 9.19 0.97 -25.89
N VAL A 133 10.34 0.61 -26.49
CA VAL A 133 10.43 0.06 -27.85
C VAL A 133 9.91 -1.39 -27.91
N LYS A 134 9.82 -2.09 -26.79
CA LYS A 134 9.46 -3.53 -26.72
C LYS A 134 8.22 -3.86 -25.89
N GLY A 135 7.41 -2.89 -25.56
CA GLY A 135 6.19 -3.05 -24.76
C GLY A 135 6.00 -1.82 -23.87
N ASN A 136 4.78 -1.38 -23.74
CA ASN A 136 4.43 -0.27 -22.85
C ASN A 136 3.68 -0.87 -21.66
N VAL A 137 4.15 -0.58 -20.45
CA VAL A 137 3.34 -0.78 -19.24
C VAL A 137 2.32 0.34 -19.18
N ASP A 138 1.06 0.03 -19.21
CA ASP A 138 0.00 1.02 -19.16
C ASP A 138 -0.53 1.26 -17.73
N LYS A 139 -1.45 2.22 -17.61
CA LYS A 139 -2.05 2.56 -16.30
C LYS A 139 -2.89 1.41 -15.75
N ALA A 140 -3.50 0.59 -16.59
CA ALA A 140 -4.33 -0.52 -16.15
C ALA A 140 -3.47 -1.64 -15.56
N GLU A 141 -2.31 -1.91 -16.16
CA GLU A 141 -1.35 -2.90 -15.64
C GLU A 141 -0.77 -2.47 -14.29
N ILE A 142 -0.37 -1.20 -14.14
CA ILE A 142 0.10 -0.67 -12.83
C ILE A 142 -1.03 -0.74 -11.79
N LYS A 143 -2.24 -0.34 -12.17
CA LYS A 143 -3.41 -0.42 -11.29
C LYS A 143 -3.67 -1.85 -10.84
N LYS A 144 -3.65 -2.81 -11.77
CA LYS A 144 -3.87 -4.22 -11.49
C LYS A 144 -2.86 -4.76 -10.48
N VAL A 145 -1.57 -4.50 -10.70
CA VAL A 145 -0.51 -4.97 -9.80
C VAL A 145 -0.63 -4.35 -8.41
N ILE A 146 -0.88 -3.04 -8.30
CA ILE A 146 -0.85 -2.34 -7.01
C ILE A 146 -2.16 -2.48 -6.24
N PHE A 147 -3.31 -2.42 -6.92
CA PHE A 147 -4.61 -2.26 -6.27
C PHE A 147 -5.57 -3.44 -6.43
N GLU A 148 -5.32 -4.33 -7.39
CA GLU A 148 -6.19 -5.48 -7.67
C GLU A 148 -5.48 -6.83 -7.42
N THR A 149 -4.17 -6.82 -7.12
CA THR A 149 -3.42 -8.02 -6.76
C THR A 149 -3.18 -8.00 -5.26
N HIS A 150 -3.74 -8.97 -4.56
CA HIS A 150 -3.50 -9.15 -3.13
C HIS A 150 -2.14 -9.81 -2.90
N GLY A 151 -1.37 -9.29 -1.96
CA GLY A 151 -0.07 -9.84 -1.59
C GLY A 151 0.89 -8.81 -1.02
N MET A 152 2.11 -9.25 -0.74
CA MET A 152 3.20 -8.38 -0.30
C MET A 152 4.02 -7.94 -1.50
N GLY A 153 4.28 -6.64 -1.61
CA GLY A 153 5.07 -6.07 -2.70
C GLY A 153 6.32 -5.33 -2.21
N LYS A 154 7.39 -5.46 -2.96
CA LYS A 154 8.59 -4.64 -2.79
C LYS A 154 8.91 -3.92 -4.08
N ILE A 155 9.06 -2.61 -4.01
CA ILE A 155 9.49 -1.79 -5.15
C ILE A 155 11.02 -1.72 -5.12
N LEU A 156 11.65 -2.10 -6.23
CA LEU A 156 13.09 -1.96 -6.43
C LEU A 156 13.34 -1.18 -7.71
N CYS A 157 13.84 0.04 -7.59
CA CYS A 157 14.30 0.83 -8.71
C CYS A 157 15.83 0.69 -8.84
N ARG A 158 16.29 0.14 -9.95
CA ARG A 158 17.74 0.01 -10.25
C ARG A 158 18.09 0.97 -11.38
N PRO A 159 19.08 1.86 -11.21
CA PRO A 159 19.58 2.65 -12.32
C PRO A 159 20.23 1.72 -13.33
N ARG A 160 19.85 1.85 -14.61
CA ARG A 160 20.59 1.22 -15.72
C ARG A 160 21.72 2.14 -16.16
N GLU A 161 22.83 1.58 -16.63
CA GLU A 161 24.04 2.29 -17.09
C GLU A 161 23.82 3.32 -18.22
N ARG A 162 22.60 3.46 -18.73
CA ARG A 162 22.21 4.44 -19.78
C ARG A 162 21.12 5.42 -19.37
N GLY A 163 20.98 5.73 -18.09
CA GLY A 163 20.04 6.76 -17.61
C GLY A 163 18.57 6.35 -17.59
N THR A 164 18.25 5.07 -17.79
CA THR A 164 16.91 4.52 -17.58
C THR A 164 16.85 3.79 -16.23
N ALA A 165 15.79 4.02 -15.45
CA ALA A 165 15.50 3.26 -14.24
C ALA A 165 14.72 1.99 -14.60
N GLU A 166 15.06 0.86 -14.01
CA GLU A 166 14.27 -0.35 -14.06
C GLU A 166 13.59 -0.50 -12.68
N CYS A 167 12.28 -0.46 -12.67
CA CYS A 167 11.49 -0.73 -11.47
C CYS A 167 10.95 -2.15 -11.55
N ILE A 168 11.22 -2.93 -10.52
CA ILE A 168 10.75 -4.30 -10.41
C ILE A 168 9.86 -4.37 -9.17
N ILE A 169 8.62 -4.80 -9.34
CA ILE A 169 7.72 -5.15 -8.24
C ILE A 169 7.87 -6.66 -8.06
N HIS A 170 8.29 -7.08 -6.88
CA HIS A 170 8.37 -8.49 -6.53
C HIS A 170 7.21 -8.84 -5.61
N ASP A 171 6.49 -9.91 -5.93
CA ASP A 171 5.71 -10.65 -4.97
C ASP A 171 6.68 -11.40 -4.05
N LEU A 172 6.52 -11.24 -2.76
CA LEU A 172 7.34 -11.87 -1.73
C LEU A 172 6.65 -13.12 -1.20
#